data_8fe8884c22fe6b4f87d07c6f94ed1c1d
#
_entry.id   8fe8884c22fe6b4f87d07c6f94ed1c1d
#
_cell.length_a   1.000
_cell.length_b   1.000
_cell.length_c   1.000
_cell.angle_alpha   90.00
_cell.angle_beta   90.00
_cell.angle_gamma   90.00
#
_symmetry.space_group_name_H-M   'P 1'
#
loop_
_entity.id
_entity.type
_entity.pdbx_description
1 polymer ?
#
loop_
_entity_poly.entity_id
_entity_poly.type
_entity_poly.pdbx_seq_one_letter_code
_entity_poly.pdbx_strand_id
1 'polypeptide(L)'
;MCRAHYALVTVLSSSSPTGTTEVMNSRTLAAAFLAAALLLPVHAAAADDPVLLRVFLTDGTSLVSYGEPARVGDRVVFSMPTATGANPPLHLVNLPAARVDWDRTSRYTTTAQATRYIATQADADYAAVSNSVALTLADVGKATDARTRLAIVERARETLAEWPKNHYNYRQTEVKQMLAMLDEAIADLQAQTGRGRFTLTLSAFVEPPLPNEPLLPPPTPREAIEQVLLAASVVDTPAERTSLLSSAVVALDRDKDAVPADWATETRTATEAAVRAELRVDTRYQVFTSQAMAVANYRAQQGDVRGLERLLRTIPQRDALLGGKRPDAVAALVGAVEGKLDAARQLQLARDRFAMRAPVLREYRTAIRTPMDLFAQLKPALEAVRALSGSTPEALALMERNVTRILALAAAIVPPEEVAAAHALLVSAAQLAGSSARIRREATLAGDMPRAWDASSAAAGALMLGAKARVDIQTSLRLPQLR
;
A
#
# COMPACT_ATOMS: atom_id res chain seq x y z
N MET A 1 -24.06 9.34 -12.65
CA MET A 1 -24.89 8.11 -12.53
C MET A 1 -24.08 6.94 -13.06
N CYS A 2 -23.51 6.14 -12.19
CA CYS A 2 -23.10 4.73 -12.42
C CYS A 2 -22.68 4.16 -11.07
N ARG A 3 -23.57 3.37 -10.48
CA ARG A 3 -23.32 2.56 -9.29
C ARG A 3 -22.66 1.26 -9.73
N ALA A 4 -21.51 0.93 -9.17
CA ALA A 4 -20.92 -0.40 -9.26
C ALA A 4 -21.34 -1.23 -8.04
N HIS A 5 -22.11 -2.30 -8.29
CA HIS A 5 -22.45 -3.33 -7.32
C HIS A 5 -21.32 -4.37 -7.27
N TYR A 6 -20.81 -4.64 -6.08
CA TYR A 6 -20.02 -5.84 -5.83
C TYR A 6 -20.95 -6.98 -5.46
N ALA A 7 -20.93 -8.03 -6.26
CA ALA A 7 -21.65 -9.29 -6.01
C ALA A 7 -20.72 -10.24 -5.21
N LEU A 8 -21.24 -10.67 -4.07
CA LEU A 8 -20.65 -11.74 -3.23
C LEU A 8 -21.04 -13.09 -3.86
N VAL A 9 -20.06 -13.89 -4.25
CA VAL A 9 -20.29 -15.27 -4.70
C VAL A 9 -20.21 -16.20 -3.49
N THR A 10 -21.36 -16.74 -3.11
CA THR A 10 -21.50 -17.81 -2.11
C THR A 10 -21.45 -19.15 -2.83
N VAL A 11 -20.43 -19.96 -2.55
CA VAL A 11 -20.36 -21.36 -3.02
C VAL A 11 -21.04 -22.25 -1.99
N LEU A 12 -22.19 -22.80 -2.35
CA LEU A 12 -22.87 -23.90 -1.67
C LEU A 12 -22.33 -25.23 -2.25
N SER A 13 -21.72 -26.05 -1.43
CA SER A 13 -21.53 -27.47 -1.73
C SER A 13 -22.37 -28.32 -0.80
N SER A 14 -23.30 -29.04 -1.40
CA SER A 14 -24.15 -30.07 -0.80
C SER A 14 -23.42 -31.41 -0.75
N SER A 15 -23.47 -32.11 0.34
CA SER A 15 -23.50 -33.57 0.36
C SER A 15 -24.07 -34.09 1.67
N SER A 16 -25.11 -34.91 1.55
CA SER A 16 -25.85 -35.62 2.61
C SER A 16 -25.31 -37.07 2.77
N PRO A 17 -25.94 -37.94 3.56
CA PRO A 17 -25.46 -38.34 4.89
C PRO A 17 -25.25 -39.86 4.99
N THR A 18 -24.65 -40.32 6.07
CA THR A 18 -25.03 -41.58 6.78
C THR A 18 -24.06 -41.86 7.91
N GLY A 19 -24.59 -42.31 9.04
CA GLY A 19 -23.79 -43.05 10.04
C GLY A 19 -23.93 -42.53 11.46
N THR A 20 -24.97 -42.99 12.16
CA THR A 20 -25.19 -43.00 13.61
C THR A 20 -24.01 -43.62 14.39
N THR A 21 -23.50 -42.93 15.39
CA THR A 21 -23.17 -43.49 16.70
C THR A 21 -23.07 -42.38 17.75
N GLU A 22 -23.81 -42.50 18.83
CA GLU A 22 -23.82 -41.65 20.00
C GLU A 22 -22.44 -41.62 20.68
N VAL A 23 -21.85 -40.44 20.84
CA VAL A 23 -20.94 -40.14 21.95
C VAL A 23 -21.34 -38.75 22.50
N MET A 24 -21.87 -38.84 23.72
CA MET A 24 -22.43 -37.73 24.49
C MET A 24 -21.31 -36.85 25.10
N ASN A 25 -21.50 -35.54 25.04
CA ASN A 25 -21.06 -34.56 26.02
C ASN A 25 -19.57 -34.14 26.12
N SER A 26 -19.10 -33.38 25.12
CA SER A 26 -18.07 -32.35 25.41
C SER A 26 -18.28 -31.03 24.68
N ARG A 27 -19.27 -30.96 23.78
CA ARG A 27 -19.51 -29.73 22.96
C ARG A 27 -20.48 -28.72 23.60
N THR A 28 -21.27 -29.12 24.61
CA THR A 28 -22.19 -28.21 25.29
C THR A 28 -21.53 -27.34 26.36
N LEU A 29 -20.38 -27.74 26.92
CA LEU A 29 -19.61 -26.90 27.85
C LEU A 29 -18.79 -25.81 27.13
N ALA A 30 -18.31 -26.06 25.92
CA ALA A 30 -17.56 -25.07 25.13
C ALA A 30 -18.47 -23.94 24.60
N ALA A 31 -19.72 -24.25 24.26
CA ALA A 31 -20.68 -23.25 23.78
C ALA A 31 -21.17 -22.30 24.90
N ALA A 32 -21.25 -22.79 26.15
CA ALA A 32 -21.62 -21.97 27.30
C ALA A 32 -20.51 -20.98 27.71
N PHE A 33 -19.24 -21.36 27.56
CA PHE A 33 -18.10 -20.44 27.80
C PHE A 33 -17.95 -19.36 26.73
N LEU A 34 -18.28 -19.64 25.47
CA LEU A 34 -18.21 -18.65 24.39
C LEU A 34 -19.36 -17.63 24.50
N ALA A 35 -20.52 -18.02 24.98
CA ALA A 35 -21.65 -17.11 25.20
C ALA A 35 -21.48 -16.22 26.46
N ALA A 36 -20.76 -16.67 27.47
CA ALA A 36 -20.44 -15.88 28.67
C ALA A 36 -19.36 -14.82 28.39
N ALA A 37 -18.44 -15.05 27.42
CA ALA A 37 -17.44 -14.08 27.02
C ALA A 37 -18.01 -12.90 26.18
N LEU A 38 -19.20 -13.05 25.60
CA LEU A 38 -19.92 -12.01 24.85
C LEU A 38 -20.75 -11.06 25.71
N LEU A 39 -20.89 -11.34 27.02
CA LEU A 39 -21.65 -10.53 27.98
C LEU A 39 -20.77 -9.71 28.94
N LEU A 40 -19.46 -9.71 28.75
CA LEU A 40 -18.64 -8.72 29.42
C LEU A 40 -19.04 -7.35 28.86
N PRO A 41 -19.46 -6.39 29.72
CA PRO A 41 -19.65 -5.03 29.26
C PRO A 41 -18.29 -4.61 28.68
N VAL A 42 -18.23 -4.43 27.37
CA VAL A 42 -17.19 -3.61 26.76
C VAL A 42 -17.40 -2.26 27.46
N HIS A 43 -16.60 -1.99 28.48
CA HIS A 43 -16.41 -0.64 28.94
C HIS A 43 -15.89 0.07 27.69
N ALA A 44 -16.79 0.77 26.98
CA ALA A 44 -16.38 1.80 26.07
C ALA A 44 -15.50 2.68 26.94
N ALA A 45 -14.19 2.54 26.81
CA ALA A 45 -13.26 3.54 27.32
C ALA A 45 -13.84 4.82 26.74
N ALA A 46 -14.37 5.68 27.61
CA ALA A 46 -14.79 7.01 27.22
C ALA A 46 -13.63 7.52 26.38
N ALA A 47 -13.89 7.78 25.09
CA ALA A 47 -12.86 8.27 24.21
C ALA A 47 -12.33 9.52 24.92
N ASP A 48 -11.13 9.38 25.45
CA ASP A 48 -10.46 10.44 26.20
C ASP A 48 -10.51 11.66 25.29
N ASP A 49 -11.13 12.76 25.74
CA ASP A 49 -11.18 13.99 24.96
C ASP A 49 -9.75 14.32 24.52
N PRO A 50 -9.46 14.30 23.22
CA PRO A 50 -8.09 14.40 22.77
C PRO A 50 -7.51 15.75 23.17
N VAL A 51 -6.31 15.71 23.69
CA VAL A 51 -5.58 16.89 24.14
C VAL A 51 -5.21 17.70 22.92
N LEU A 52 -5.60 18.98 22.89
CA LEU A 52 -5.08 19.93 21.92
C LEU A 52 -3.63 20.27 22.29
N LEU A 53 -2.72 19.83 21.45
CA LEU A 53 -1.28 20.09 21.56
C LEU A 53 -0.83 21.13 20.53
N ARG A 54 0.40 21.58 20.62
CA ARG A 54 1.00 22.53 19.69
C ARG A 54 2.30 22.00 19.14
N VAL A 55 2.47 22.13 17.83
CA VAL A 55 3.72 21.91 17.12
C VAL A 55 4.35 23.26 16.86
N PHE A 56 5.48 23.57 17.50
CA PHE A 56 6.20 24.83 17.31
C PHE A 56 7.12 24.72 16.11
N LEU A 57 7.13 25.75 15.30
CA LEU A 57 8.00 25.87 14.14
C LEU A 57 9.25 26.66 14.47
N THR A 58 10.31 26.45 13.71
CA THR A 58 11.61 27.13 13.88
C THR A 58 11.56 28.63 13.63
N ASP A 59 10.52 29.13 12.97
CA ASP A 59 10.23 30.55 12.77
C ASP A 59 9.50 31.23 13.96
N GLY A 60 9.22 30.46 15.02
CA GLY A 60 8.52 30.92 16.23
C GLY A 60 7.00 30.78 16.16
N THR A 61 6.43 30.44 15.03
CA THR A 61 4.99 30.19 14.90
C THR A 61 4.61 28.80 15.45
N SER A 62 3.32 28.52 15.61
CA SER A 62 2.86 27.20 16.07
C SER A 62 1.60 26.75 15.35
N LEU A 63 1.46 25.44 15.19
CA LEU A 63 0.28 24.77 14.63
C LEU A 63 -0.39 23.93 15.72
N VAL A 64 -1.72 23.89 15.73
CA VAL A 64 -2.48 23.02 16.65
C VAL A 64 -2.45 21.60 16.16
N SER A 65 -2.19 20.68 17.08
CA SER A 65 -2.26 19.23 16.87
C SER A 65 -3.36 18.63 17.73
N TYR A 66 -4.17 17.79 17.14
CA TYR A 66 -5.16 16.97 17.82
C TYR A 66 -4.53 15.61 18.16
N GLY A 67 -3.95 15.52 19.35
CA GLY A 67 -3.08 14.43 19.77
C GLY A 67 -1.59 14.68 19.50
N GLU A 68 -0.76 13.71 19.85
CA GLU A 68 0.69 13.84 19.78
C GLU A 68 1.22 13.85 18.34
N PRO A 69 2.14 14.78 18.01
CA PRO A 69 2.84 14.75 16.74
C PRO A 69 3.83 13.58 16.70
N ALA A 70 3.81 12.84 15.59
CA ALA A 70 4.73 11.71 15.36
C ALA A 70 5.88 12.11 14.44
N ARG A 71 7.11 11.74 14.81
CA ARG A 71 8.27 11.87 13.92
C ARG A 71 8.50 10.57 13.16
N VAL A 72 8.44 10.65 11.83
CA VAL A 72 8.64 9.51 10.92
C VAL A 72 9.81 9.84 9.98
N GLY A 73 11.00 9.37 10.33
CA GLY A 73 12.22 9.69 9.60
C GLY A 73 12.55 11.19 9.66
N ASP A 74 12.61 11.83 8.52
CA ASP A 74 12.84 13.27 8.33
C ASP A 74 11.54 14.10 8.30
N ARG A 75 10.39 13.48 8.58
CA ARG A 75 9.07 14.11 8.55
C ARG A 75 8.41 14.10 9.92
N VAL A 76 7.51 15.07 10.11
CA VAL A 76 6.61 15.17 11.27
C VAL A 76 5.18 15.10 10.77
N VAL A 77 4.42 14.18 11.34
CA VAL A 77 3.02 13.95 10.96
C VAL A 77 2.13 14.18 12.18
N PHE A 78 1.08 14.95 12.01
CA PHE A 78 0.10 15.21 13.05
C PHE A 78 -1.28 15.55 12.48
N SER A 79 -2.33 15.35 13.28
CA SER A 79 -3.69 15.68 12.91
C SER A 79 -4.01 17.11 13.33
N MET A 80 -4.25 18.01 12.37
CA MET A 80 -4.60 19.41 12.63
C MET A 80 -6.11 19.58 12.52
N PRO A 81 -6.78 20.20 13.52
CA PRO A 81 -8.19 20.56 13.41
C PRO A 81 -8.34 21.74 12.44
N THR A 82 -9.24 21.59 11.47
CA THR A 82 -9.56 22.65 10.49
C THR A 82 -10.78 23.47 10.91
N ALA A 83 -11.27 23.26 12.13
CA ALA A 83 -12.41 23.94 12.73
C ALA A 83 -12.31 23.98 14.26
N THR A 84 -13.12 24.82 14.88
CA THR A 84 -13.38 24.81 16.31
C THR A 84 -14.61 23.94 16.64
N GLY A 85 -14.65 23.32 17.82
CA GLY A 85 -15.76 22.50 18.28
C GLY A 85 -15.31 21.18 18.92
N ALA A 86 -16.28 20.40 19.43
CA ALA A 86 -16.01 19.14 20.13
C ALA A 86 -15.47 18.03 19.20
N ASN A 87 -15.94 18.00 17.94
CA ASN A 87 -15.50 17.04 16.91
C ASN A 87 -15.10 17.79 15.63
N PRO A 88 -13.95 18.48 15.62
CA PRO A 88 -13.53 19.22 14.46
C PRO A 88 -13.13 18.27 13.31
N PRO A 89 -13.34 18.64 12.04
CA PRO A 89 -12.72 17.95 10.93
C PRO A 89 -11.20 18.03 11.07
N LEU A 90 -10.51 16.88 10.88
CA LEU A 90 -9.06 16.78 11.01
C LEU A 90 -8.42 16.70 9.64
N HIS A 91 -7.30 17.38 9.49
CA HIS A 91 -6.41 17.25 8.34
C HIS A 91 -5.07 16.69 8.79
N LEU A 92 -4.59 15.65 8.10
CA LEU A 92 -3.27 15.08 8.37
C LEU A 92 -2.21 15.97 7.73
N VAL A 93 -1.42 16.66 8.55
CA VAL A 93 -0.34 17.55 8.12
C VAL A 93 0.98 16.81 8.19
N ASN A 94 1.79 16.96 7.14
CA ASN A 94 3.09 16.32 7.01
C ASN A 94 4.16 17.38 6.69
N LEU A 95 5.02 17.67 7.66
CA LEU A 95 6.06 18.71 7.58
C LEU A 95 7.47 18.11 7.61
N PRO A 96 8.48 18.77 7.00
CA PRO A 96 9.87 18.43 7.25
C PRO A 96 10.24 18.61 8.73
N ALA A 97 10.90 17.62 9.32
CA ALA A 97 11.30 17.67 10.73
C ALA A 97 12.24 18.86 11.05
N ALA A 98 13.01 19.33 10.07
CA ALA A 98 13.87 20.51 10.20
C ALA A 98 13.10 21.82 10.41
N ARG A 99 11.79 21.86 10.10
CA ARG A 99 10.92 23.02 10.33
C ARG A 99 10.36 23.07 11.74
N VAL A 100 10.49 21.99 12.54
CA VAL A 100 9.88 21.87 13.87
C VAL A 100 10.92 22.09 14.97
N ASP A 101 10.60 22.97 15.91
CA ASP A 101 11.31 23.11 17.17
C ASP A 101 10.85 22.00 18.14
N TRP A 102 11.61 20.88 18.11
CA TRP A 102 11.28 19.70 18.90
C TRP A 102 11.41 19.91 20.41
N ASP A 103 12.37 20.70 20.83
CA ASP A 103 12.60 20.93 22.26
C ASP A 103 11.41 21.69 22.87
N ARG A 104 10.94 22.69 22.17
CA ARG A 104 9.78 23.47 22.62
C ARG A 104 8.48 22.65 22.48
N THR A 105 8.31 21.92 21.38
CA THR A 105 7.15 21.04 21.15
C THR A 105 7.05 19.97 22.23
N SER A 106 8.17 19.31 22.59
CA SER A 106 8.19 18.27 23.61
C SER A 106 7.89 18.82 25.00
N ARG A 107 8.47 19.99 25.37
CA ARG A 107 8.15 20.64 26.65
C ARG A 107 6.67 20.98 26.76
N TYR A 108 6.09 21.56 25.71
CA TYR A 108 4.67 21.87 25.66
C TYR A 108 3.79 20.63 25.81
N THR A 109 4.11 19.56 25.09
CA THR A 109 3.40 18.28 25.16
C THR A 109 3.44 17.70 26.58
N THR A 110 4.61 17.68 27.19
CA THR A 110 4.78 17.20 28.57
C THR A 110 3.98 18.04 29.56
N THR A 111 4.00 19.37 29.41
CA THR A 111 3.21 20.29 30.27
C THR A 111 1.73 20.08 30.10
N ALA A 112 1.23 19.92 28.87
CA ALA A 112 -0.19 19.69 28.58
C ALA A 112 -0.68 18.36 29.16
N GLN A 113 0.12 17.30 28.98
CA GLN A 113 -0.17 15.98 29.56
C GLN A 113 -0.17 16.00 31.08
N ALA A 114 0.82 16.63 31.69
CA ALA A 114 0.90 16.80 33.14
C ALA A 114 -0.31 17.56 33.69
N THR A 115 -0.70 18.68 33.05
CA THR A 115 -1.85 19.48 33.45
C THR A 115 -3.13 18.67 33.37
N ARG A 116 -3.32 17.91 32.28
CA ARG A 116 -4.49 17.03 32.14
C ARG A 116 -4.49 15.93 33.19
N TYR A 117 -3.39 15.22 33.37
CA TYR A 117 -3.25 14.20 34.38
C TYR A 117 -3.63 14.72 35.77
N ILE A 118 -3.09 15.89 36.16
CA ILE A 118 -3.42 16.55 37.43
C ILE A 118 -4.90 16.85 37.56
N ALA A 119 -5.55 17.28 36.47
CA ALA A 119 -6.96 17.65 36.49
C ALA A 119 -7.92 16.43 36.51
N THR A 120 -7.49 15.25 36.02
CA THR A 120 -8.41 14.13 35.78
C THR A 120 -8.14 12.86 36.57
N GLN A 121 -6.85 12.56 36.87
CA GLN A 121 -6.45 11.26 37.40
C GLN A 121 -5.61 11.33 38.67
N ALA A 122 -4.81 12.39 38.85
CA ALA A 122 -3.77 12.47 39.87
C ALA A 122 -4.27 12.28 41.31
N ASP A 123 -5.45 12.81 41.66
CA ASP A 123 -6.03 12.64 42.99
C ASP A 123 -6.44 11.19 43.27
N ALA A 124 -7.01 10.50 42.29
CA ALA A 124 -7.38 9.10 42.42
C ALA A 124 -6.16 8.18 42.56
N ASP A 125 -5.13 8.42 41.74
CA ASP A 125 -3.88 7.65 41.79
C ASP A 125 -3.11 7.90 43.09
N TYR A 126 -3.12 9.16 43.58
CA TYR A 126 -2.52 9.50 44.87
C TYR A 126 -3.26 8.83 46.04
N ALA A 127 -4.59 8.79 46.00
CA ALA A 127 -5.37 8.08 47.01
C ALA A 127 -5.08 6.57 46.98
N ALA A 128 -4.94 5.97 45.78
CA ALA A 128 -4.60 4.57 45.63
C ALA A 128 -3.21 4.23 46.20
N VAL A 129 -2.17 5.03 45.90
CA VAL A 129 -0.82 4.82 46.44
C VAL A 129 -0.78 5.04 47.94
N SER A 130 -1.48 6.06 48.46
CA SER A 130 -1.56 6.34 49.89
C SER A 130 -2.21 5.18 50.64
N ASN A 131 -3.31 4.64 50.12
CA ASN A 131 -3.97 3.45 50.66
C ASN A 131 -3.08 2.19 50.61
N SER A 132 -2.31 2.02 49.51
CA SER A 132 -1.34 0.95 49.37
C SER A 132 -0.25 1.01 50.45
N VAL A 133 0.29 2.20 50.71
CA VAL A 133 1.28 2.41 51.82
C VAL A 133 0.66 2.09 53.17
N ALA A 134 -0.58 2.58 53.43
CA ALA A 134 -1.26 2.31 54.70
C ALA A 134 -1.53 0.81 54.90
N LEU A 135 -1.96 0.07 53.89
CA LEU A 135 -2.13 -1.39 53.93
C LEU A 135 -0.79 -2.11 54.18
N THR A 136 0.28 -1.66 53.54
CA THR A 136 1.59 -2.23 53.74
C THR A 136 2.06 -2.07 55.18
N LEU A 137 1.86 -0.89 55.78
CA LEU A 137 2.17 -0.67 57.19
C LEU A 137 1.32 -1.55 58.13
N ALA A 138 0.04 -1.75 57.81
CA ALA A 138 -0.81 -2.65 58.56
C ALA A 138 -0.38 -4.14 58.44
N ASP A 139 0.13 -4.56 57.26
CA ASP A 139 0.63 -5.92 57.05
C ASP A 139 1.98 -6.15 57.76
N VAL A 140 2.80 -5.14 57.84
CA VAL A 140 4.02 -5.15 58.66
C VAL A 140 3.67 -5.43 60.14
N GLY A 141 2.58 -4.81 60.62
CA GLY A 141 2.09 -5.06 62.00
C GLY A 141 1.59 -6.50 62.22
N LYS A 142 1.08 -7.19 61.23
CA LYS A 142 0.64 -8.58 61.29
C LYS A 142 1.75 -9.62 61.15
N ALA A 143 2.83 -9.28 60.47
CA ALA A 143 3.93 -10.21 60.27
C ALA A 143 4.72 -10.43 61.59
N THR A 144 4.99 -11.67 61.93
CA THR A 144 5.69 -12.05 63.19
C THR A 144 7.22 -12.01 63.05
N ASP A 145 7.74 -12.21 61.86
CA ASP A 145 9.19 -12.27 61.58
C ASP A 145 9.74 -10.91 61.12
N ALA A 146 10.79 -10.45 61.78
CA ALA A 146 11.43 -9.14 61.48
C ALA A 146 12.00 -9.06 60.08
N ARG A 147 12.48 -10.18 59.50
CA ARG A 147 13.01 -10.20 58.13
C ARG A 147 11.89 -10.04 57.12
N THR A 148 10.74 -10.69 57.32
CA THR A 148 9.53 -10.57 56.48
C THR A 148 9.02 -9.13 56.55
N ARG A 149 8.96 -8.51 57.74
CA ARG A 149 8.59 -7.10 57.90
C ARG A 149 9.50 -6.18 57.08
N LEU A 150 10.80 -6.38 57.22
CA LEU A 150 11.80 -5.58 56.47
C LEU A 150 11.60 -5.67 54.95
N ALA A 151 11.42 -6.89 54.41
CA ALA A 151 11.23 -7.11 53.00
C ALA A 151 9.95 -6.44 52.44
N ILE A 152 8.85 -6.42 53.26
CA ILE A 152 7.60 -5.75 52.90
C ILE A 152 7.84 -4.22 52.78
N VAL A 153 8.49 -3.62 53.78
CA VAL A 153 8.69 -2.16 53.80
C VAL A 153 9.68 -1.72 52.70
N GLU A 154 10.78 -2.48 52.49
CA GLU A 154 11.74 -2.18 51.41
C GLU A 154 11.09 -2.18 50.05
N ARG A 155 10.22 -3.17 49.73
CA ARG A 155 9.44 -3.22 48.46
C ARG A 155 8.48 -2.04 48.33
N ALA A 156 7.74 -1.67 49.39
CA ALA A 156 6.87 -0.52 49.37
C ALA A 156 7.61 0.78 49.13
N ARG A 157 8.78 0.94 49.75
CA ARG A 157 9.68 2.08 49.56
C ARG A 157 10.14 2.19 48.10
N GLU A 158 10.57 1.09 47.51
CA GLU A 158 11.04 1.04 46.12
C GLU A 158 9.88 1.46 45.14
N THR A 159 8.69 0.89 45.33
CA THR A 159 7.52 1.25 44.53
C THR A 159 7.17 2.74 44.70
N LEU A 160 7.18 3.27 45.91
CA LEU A 160 6.87 4.66 46.20
C LEU A 160 7.94 5.63 45.67
N ALA A 161 9.21 5.22 45.61
CA ALA A 161 10.32 6.04 45.11
C ALA A 161 10.19 6.30 43.57
N GLU A 162 9.63 5.36 42.83
CA GLU A 162 9.36 5.52 41.37
C GLU A 162 8.08 6.32 41.08
N TRP A 163 7.18 6.46 42.03
CA TRP A 163 5.86 7.06 41.84
C TRP A 163 5.94 8.52 41.30
N PRO A 164 6.77 9.44 41.81
CA PRO A 164 6.83 10.82 41.30
C PRO A 164 7.21 10.92 39.83
N LYS A 165 8.10 10.07 39.36
CA LYS A 165 8.55 10.05 37.96
C LYS A 165 7.41 9.72 37.01
N ASN A 166 6.57 8.74 37.40
CA ASN A 166 5.47 8.24 36.59
C ASN A 166 4.19 9.11 36.68
N HIS A 167 4.15 10.07 37.65
CA HIS A 167 2.99 10.88 37.96
C HIS A 167 3.28 12.38 37.97
N TYR A 168 4.19 12.80 37.08
CA TYR A 168 4.56 14.22 36.86
C TYR A 168 4.92 14.99 38.15
N ASN A 169 5.53 14.34 39.13
CA ASN A 169 5.88 14.90 40.45
C ASN A 169 4.67 15.44 41.24
N TYR A 170 3.45 14.94 40.97
CA TYR A 170 2.26 15.34 41.69
C TYR A 170 2.43 15.03 43.18
N ARG A 171 2.10 15.99 44.06
CA ARG A 171 2.25 15.91 45.51
C ARG A 171 3.61 15.34 45.99
N GLN A 172 4.66 15.77 45.34
CA GLN A 172 6.03 15.29 45.62
C GLN A 172 6.44 15.46 47.08
N THR A 173 5.98 16.50 47.76
CA THR A 173 6.29 16.77 49.17
C THR A 173 5.70 15.70 50.09
N GLU A 174 4.44 15.33 49.87
CA GLU A 174 3.74 14.31 50.63
C GLU A 174 4.35 12.91 50.38
N VAL A 175 4.70 12.62 49.13
CA VAL A 175 5.41 11.37 48.78
C VAL A 175 6.77 11.28 49.46
N LYS A 176 7.51 12.38 49.52
CA LYS A 176 8.81 12.42 50.28
C LYS A 176 8.59 12.18 51.78
N GLN A 177 7.49 12.69 52.35
CA GLN A 177 7.15 12.42 53.76
C GLN A 177 6.83 10.94 53.99
N MET A 178 6.06 10.32 53.09
CA MET A 178 5.78 8.87 53.14
C MET A 178 7.05 8.03 52.99
N LEU A 179 7.97 8.42 52.08
CA LEU A 179 9.27 7.77 51.93
C LEU A 179 10.13 7.89 53.23
N ALA A 180 10.15 9.07 53.86
CA ALA A 180 10.86 9.25 55.12
C ALA A 180 10.30 8.37 56.24
N MET A 181 8.97 8.22 56.36
CA MET A 181 8.34 7.26 57.30
C MET A 181 8.73 5.82 57.02
N LEU A 182 8.79 5.39 55.76
CA LEU A 182 9.24 4.05 55.40
C LEU A 182 10.71 3.85 55.67
N ASP A 183 11.55 4.86 55.44
CA ASP A 183 13.01 4.83 55.75
C ASP A 183 13.25 4.68 57.25
N GLU A 184 12.48 5.39 58.11
CA GLU A 184 12.51 5.23 59.56
C GLU A 184 12.10 3.81 60.00
N ALA A 185 11.02 3.28 59.44
CA ALA A 185 10.55 1.90 59.69
C ALA A 185 11.60 0.85 59.26
N ILE A 186 12.30 1.07 58.12
CA ILE A 186 13.38 0.22 57.65
C ILE A 186 14.56 0.26 58.64
N ALA A 187 14.96 1.45 59.11
CA ALA A 187 16.03 1.61 60.05
C ALA A 187 15.77 0.88 61.40
N ASP A 188 14.55 1.02 61.89
CA ASP A 188 14.11 0.31 63.13
C ASP A 188 14.14 -1.21 62.96
N LEU A 189 13.66 -1.72 61.84
CA LEU A 189 13.64 -3.17 61.55
C LEU A 189 15.04 -3.72 61.28
N GLN A 190 15.93 -2.95 60.66
CA GLN A 190 17.35 -3.31 60.51
C GLN A 190 18.08 -3.38 61.84
N ALA A 191 17.83 -2.43 62.74
CA ALA A 191 18.37 -2.46 64.10
C ALA A 191 17.91 -3.73 64.86
N GLN A 192 16.62 -4.12 64.75
CA GLN A 192 16.09 -5.34 65.38
C GLN A 192 16.66 -6.64 64.78
N THR A 193 17.06 -6.63 63.51
CA THR A 193 17.63 -7.81 62.82
C THR A 193 19.15 -7.91 62.93
N GLY A 194 19.79 -7.03 63.67
CA GLY A 194 21.27 -7.02 63.86
C GLY A 194 22.07 -6.61 62.60
N ARG A 195 21.41 -6.08 61.56
CA ARG A 195 22.02 -5.61 60.32
C ARG A 195 22.35 -4.11 60.34
N GLY A 196 22.54 -3.51 61.53
CA GLY A 196 22.81 -2.08 61.66
C GLY A 196 24.11 -1.63 60.99
N ARG A 197 24.10 -1.42 59.70
CA ARG A 197 25.04 -0.55 59.00
C ARG A 197 24.29 0.72 58.63
N PHE A 198 24.66 1.82 59.21
CA PHE A 198 24.18 3.15 58.78
C PHE A 198 24.59 3.34 57.31
N THR A 199 23.66 3.15 56.40
CA THR A 199 23.83 3.60 55.01
C THR A 199 23.12 4.95 54.94
N LEU A 200 23.89 6.04 55.07
CA LEU A 200 23.41 7.37 54.70
C LEU A 200 23.22 7.36 53.18
N THR A 201 22.01 6.99 52.72
CA THR A 201 21.63 7.23 51.34
C THR A 201 21.26 8.72 51.23
N LEU A 202 22.25 9.52 50.93
CA LEU A 202 22.02 10.89 50.46
C LEU A 202 21.28 10.79 49.13
N SER A 203 19.98 10.81 49.16
CA SER A 203 19.13 11.03 47.98
C SER A 203 19.19 12.53 47.62
N ALA A 204 20.34 12.94 47.13
CA ALA A 204 20.56 14.26 46.58
C ALA A 204 20.79 14.14 45.10
N PHE A 205 19.77 14.16 44.33
CA PHE A 205 19.70 14.88 43.06
C PHE A 205 18.26 14.86 42.59
N VAL A 206 17.51 15.87 43.00
CA VAL A 206 16.27 16.18 42.28
C VAL A 206 16.73 16.95 41.06
N GLU A 207 16.72 16.32 39.92
CA GLU A 207 16.83 17.02 38.62
C GLU A 207 15.81 18.16 38.63
N PRO A 208 16.23 19.43 38.43
CA PRO A 208 15.26 20.53 38.44
C PRO A 208 14.18 20.24 37.44
N PRO A 209 12.88 20.44 37.78
CA PRO A 209 11.82 20.24 36.83
C PRO A 209 12.12 21.07 35.57
N LEU A 210 12.01 20.44 34.40
CA LEU A 210 12.14 21.14 33.14
C LEU A 210 11.22 22.37 33.17
N PRO A 211 11.69 23.55 32.68
CA PRO A 211 10.87 24.74 32.68
C PRO A 211 9.58 24.46 31.92
N ASN A 212 8.46 24.67 32.60
CA ASN A 212 7.15 24.45 32.02
C ASN A 212 6.92 25.45 30.88
N GLU A 213 6.56 24.95 29.71
CA GLU A 213 6.12 25.80 28.61
C GLU A 213 4.67 26.25 28.90
N PRO A 214 4.33 27.55 28.87
CA PRO A 214 2.99 27.99 29.20
C PRO A 214 1.96 27.49 28.18
N LEU A 215 0.84 26.96 28.68
CA LEU A 215 -0.24 26.46 27.83
C LEU A 215 -0.96 27.62 27.15
N LEU A 216 -1.13 27.48 25.84
CA LEU A 216 -1.87 28.42 25.02
C LEU A 216 -3.36 28.08 25.03
N PRO A 217 -4.27 29.06 25.02
CA PRO A 217 -5.71 28.81 24.94
C PRO A 217 -6.08 28.09 23.63
N PRO A 218 -7.26 27.44 23.57
CA PRO A 218 -7.80 26.92 22.32
C PRO A 218 -7.92 28.03 21.28
N PRO A 219 -7.68 27.76 19.99
CA PRO A 219 -7.75 28.75 18.93
C PRO A 219 -9.19 29.26 18.76
N THR A 220 -9.32 30.52 18.51
CA THR A 220 -10.57 31.13 18.02
C THR A 220 -10.86 30.65 16.58
N PRO A 221 -12.11 30.76 16.07
CA PRO A 221 -12.42 30.40 14.68
C PRO A 221 -11.51 31.06 13.64
N ARG A 222 -11.20 32.35 13.85
CA ARG A 222 -10.26 33.08 12.99
C ARG A 222 -8.85 32.48 13.05
N GLU A 223 -8.31 32.30 14.25
CA GLU A 223 -6.99 31.72 14.44
C GLU A 223 -6.89 30.28 13.87
N ALA A 224 -7.96 29.49 13.98
CA ALA A 224 -8.02 28.17 13.39
C ALA A 224 -7.86 28.22 11.86
N ILE A 225 -8.54 29.15 11.20
CA ILE A 225 -8.40 29.36 9.75
C ILE A 225 -6.99 29.85 9.40
N GLU A 226 -6.46 30.84 10.15
CA GLU A 226 -5.11 31.36 9.96
C GLU A 226 -4.05 30.23 10.10
N GLN A 227 -4.24 29.30 11.04
CA GLN A 227 -3.37 28.13 11.19
C GLN A 227 -3.45 27.17 10.00
N VAL A 228 -4.65 26.93 9.43
CA VAL A 228 -4.78 26.12 8.21
C VAL A 228 -4.02 26.78 7.04
N LEU A 229 -4.12 28.09 6.90
CA LEU A 229 -3.38 28.85 5.88
C LEU A 229 -1.88 28.84 6.12
N LEU A 230 -1.45 28.95 7.39
CA LEU A 230 -0.05 28.80 7.77
C LEU A 230 0.48 27.39 7.43
N ALA A 231 -0.26 26.34 7.79
CA ALA A 231 0.10 24.98 7.42
C ALA A 231 0.24 24.81 5.90
N ALA A 232 -0.71 25.36 5.13
CA ALA A 232 -0.64 25.35 3.67
C ALA A 232 0.62 26.05 3.11
N SER A 233 1.14 27.05 3.81
CA SER A 233 2.37 27.75 3.40
C SER A 233 3.65 26.98 3.69
N VAL A 234 3.62 26.07 4.68
CA VAL A 234 4.79 25.34 5.19
C VAL A 234 4.93 23.94 4.57
N VAL A 235 3.81 23.31 4.15
CA VAL A 235 3.85 21.99 3.51
C VAL A 235 4.54 22.03 2.14
N ASP A 236 5.36 21.03 1.89
CA ASP A 236 6.14 20.91 0.63
C ASP A 236 5.29 20.32 -0.49
N THR A 237 4.36 19.42 -0.17
CA THR A 237 3.56 18.67 -1.15
C THR A 237 2.45 19.53 -1.74
N PRO A 238 2.42 19.75 -3.05
CA PRO A 238 1.40 20.58 -3.71
C PRO A 238 -0.04 20.09 -3.50
N ALA A 239 -0.23 18.77 -3.49
CA ALA A 239 -1.54 18.16 -3.26
C ALA A 239 -2.07 18.47 -1.85
N GLU A 240 -1.22 18.38 -0.85
CA GLU A 240 -1.54 18.70 0.55
C GLU A 240 -1.81 20.20 0.70
N ARG A 241 -0.99 21.06 0.08
CA ARG A 241 -1.21 22.52 0.05
C ARG A 241 -2.57 22.86 -0.53
N THR A 242 -2.92 22.28 -1.68
CA THR A 242 -4.23 22.53 -2.32
C THR A 242 -5.38 22.03 -1.42
N SER A 243 -5.21 20.89 -0.76
CA SER A 243 -6.19 20.33 0.18
C SER A 243 -6.40 21.24 1.38
N LEU A 244 -5.31 21.75 2.00
CA LEU A 244 -5.38 22.69 3.12
C LEU A 244 -6.04 24.01 2.71
N LEU A 245 -5.65 24.59 1.58
CA LEU A 245 -6.30 25.81 1.07
C LEU A 245 -7.80 25.60 0.82
N SER A 246 -8.18 24.44 0.27
CA SER A 246 -9.59 24.11 0.07
C SER A 246 -10.33 23.95 1.40
N SER A 247 -9.69 23.33 2.41
CA SER A 247 -10.24 23.21 3.77
C SER A 247 -10.41 24.58 4.43
N ALA A 248 -9.49 25.53 4.19
CA ALA A 248 -9.64 26.91 4.68
C ALA A 248 -10.84 27.62 4.06
N VAL A 249 -11.12 27.43 2.76
CA VAL A 249 -12.34 27.97 2.12
C VAL A 249 -13.60 27.40 2.76
N VAL A 250 -13.64 26.07 2.98
CA VAL A 250 -14.78 25.42 3.66
C VAL A 250 -14.96 25.92 5.08
N ALA A 251 -13.86 26.14 5.83
CA ALA A 251 -13.90 26.69 7.18
C ALA A 251 -14.44 28.12 7.19
N LEU A 252 -14.03 28.99 6.25
CA LEU A 252 -14.56 30.36 6.07
C LEU A 252 -16.07 30.36 5.79
N ASP A 253 -16.59 29.37 5.05
CA ASP A 253 -18.03 29.26 4.79
C ASP A 253 -18.81 28.84 6.03
N ARG A 254 -18.26 27.90 6.78
CA ARG A 254 -18.92 27.37 7.97
C ARG A 254 -18.95 28.39 9.11
N ASP A 255 -17.82 29.05 9.34
CA ASP A 255 -17.62 29.93 10.49
C ASP A 255 -17.85 31.42 10.15
N LYS A 256 -18.54 31.70 9.02
CA LYS A 256 -18.78 33.04 8.48
C LYS A 256 -19.39 34.03 9.50
N ASP A 257 -20.25 33.54 10.41
CA ASP A 257 -20.92 34.36 11.43
C ASP A 257 -20.05 34.56 12.69
N ALA A 258 -18.96 33.78 12.83
CA ALA A 258 -18.04 33.84 13.97
C ALA A 258 -16.74 34.62 13.68
N VAL A 259 -16.58 35.13 12.44
CA VAL A 259 -15.41 35.90 12.01
C VAL A 259 -15.84 37.25 11.41
N PRO A 260 -14.98 38.30 11.43
CA PRO A 260 -15.30 39.59 10.81
C PRO A 260 -15.53 39.42 9.30
N ALA A 261 -16.66 39.94 8.79
CA ALA A 261 -17.13 39.76 7.42
C ALA A 261 -16.13 40.26 6.36
N ASP A 262 -15.51 41.43 6.59
CA ASP A 262 -14.53 42.02 5.68
C ASP A 262 -13.30 41.13 5.58
N TRP A 263 -12.75 40.69 6.70
CA TRP A 263 -11.62 39.77 6.77
C TRP A 263 -11.92 38.42 6.09
N ALA A 264 -13.12 37.85 6.33
CA ALA A 264 -13.55 36.60 5.74
C ALA A 264 -13.62 36.70 4.21
N THR A 265 -14.16 37.78 3.69
CA THR A 265 -14.29 38.04 2.24
C THR A 265 -12.92 38.22 1.59
N GLU A 266 -12.04 39.00 2.18
CA GLU A 266 -10.67 39.22 1.68
C GLU A 266 -9.87 37.91 1.71
N THR A 267 -9.86 37.21 2.84
CA THR A 267 -9.15 35.93 3.03
C THR A 267 -9.66 34.87 2.08
N ARG A 268 -10.97 34.77 1.87
CA ARG A 268 -11.58 33.86 0.91
C ARG A 268 -11.08 34.12 -0.51
N THR A 269 -11.17 35.40 -0.94
CA THR A 269 -10.74 35.79 -2.30
C THR A 269 -9.30 35.46 -2.54
N ALA A 270 -8.42 35.74 -1.57
CA ALA A 270 -6.99 35.41 -1.62
C ALA A 270 -6.74 33.86 -1.67
N THR A 271 -7.45 33.11 -0.80
CA THR A 271 -7.31 31.66 -0.73
C THR A 271 -7.79 30.98 -2.01
N GLU A 272 -8.95 31.38 -2.55
CA GLU A 272 -9.44 30.85 -3.83
C GLU A 272 -8.50 31.21 -5.00
N ALA A 273 -7.89 32.40 -4.98
CA ALA A 273 -6.88 32.76 -5.97
C ALA A 273 -5.63 31.88 -5.87
N ALA A 274 -5.21 31.53 -4.64
CA ALA A 274 -4.11 30.61 -4.38
C ALA A 274 -4.43 29.17 -4.88
N VAL A 275 -5.63 28.66 -4.59
CA VAL A 275 -6.09 27.35 -5.12
C VAL A 275 -6.06 27.35 -6.65
N ARG A 276 -6.63 28.39 -7.28
CA ARG A 276 -6.60 28.49 -8.74
C ARG A 276 -5.16 28.59 -9.31
N ALA A 277 -4.25 29.21 -8.57
CA ALA A 277 -2.84 29.29 -8.98
C ALA A 277 -2.16 27.92 -8.94
N GLU A 278 -2.37 27.11 -7.88
CA GLU A 278 -1.84 25.74 -7.77
C GLU A 278 -2.41 24.84 -8.89
N LEU A 279 -3.73 24.88 -9.13
CA LEU A 279 -4.37 24.10 -10.19
C LEU A 279 -3.85 24.47 -11.58
N ARG A 280 -3.55 25.75 -11.84
CA ARG A 280 -2.92 26.16 -13.10
C ARG A 280 -1.51 25.59 -13.26
N VAL A 281 -0.75 25.52 -12.16
CA VAL A 281 0.57 24.87 -12.18
C VAL A 281 0.43 23.38 -12.50
N ASP A 282 -0.48 22.67 -11.81
CA ASP A 282 -0.74 21.25 -12.07
C ASP A 282 -1.12 20.98 -13.53
N THR A 283 -2.04 21.79 -14.07
CA THR A 283 -2.44 21.68 -15.48
C THR A 283 -1.23 21.83 -16.43
N ARG A 284 -0.32 22.80 -16.17
CA ARG A 284 0.88 22.99 -16.99
C ARG A 284 1.80 21.78 -16.93
N TYR A 285 2.00 21.19 -15.74
CA TYR A 285 2.84 20.00 -15.58
C TYR A 285 2.17 18.76 -16.19
N GLN A 286 0.84 18.60 -16.09
CA GLN A 286 0.12 17.53 -16.78
C GLN A 286 0.27 17.62 -18.32
N VAL A 287 0.12 18.81 -18.89
CA VAL A 287 0.33 19.03 -20.32
C VAL A 287 1.78 18.74 -20.70
N PHE A 288 2.74 19.20 -19.92
CA PHE A 288 4.16 18.92 -20.15
C PHE A 288 4.45 17.42 -20.12
N THR A 289 4.01 16.72 -19.09
CA THR A 289 4.20 15.27 -18.94
C THR A 289 3.55 14.49 -20.08
N SER A 290 2.31 14.83 -20.44
CA SER A 290 1.59 14.14 -21.52
C SER A 290 2.27 14.34 -22.87
N GLN A 291 2.74 15.55 -23.19
CA GLN A 291 3.49 15.85 -24.42
C GLN A 291 4.82 15.12 -24.48
N ALA A 292 5.59 15.13 -23.36
CA ALA A 292 6.87 14.43 -23.27
C ALA A 292 6.69 12.93 -23.45
N MET A 293 5.68 12.34 -22.81
CA MET A 293 5.38 10.91 -22.93
C MET A 293 4.86 10.53 -24.32
N ALA A 294 4.09 11.37 -24.98
CA ALA A 294 3.68 11.14 -26.37
C ALA A 294 4.89 11.08 -27.31
N VAL A 295 5.83 12.01 -27.15
CA VAL A 295 7.09 12.02 -27.93
C VAL A 295 7.95 10.81 -27.58
N ALA A 296 8.05 10.44 -26.28
CA ALA A 296 8.82 9.28 -25.84
C ALA A 296 8.26 7.98 -26.42
N ASN A 297 6.94 7.79 -26.38
CA ASN A 297 6.27 6.62 -26.94
C ASN A 297 6.51 6.50 -28.45
N TYR A 298 6.33 7.59 -29.18
CA TYR A 298 6.59 7.61 -30.63
C TYR A 298 8.03 7.21 -30.95
N ARG A 299 9.02 7.84 -30.30
CA ARG A 299 10.44 7.56 -30.53
C ARG A 299 10.83 6.14 -30.14
N ALA A 300 10.28 5.64 -29.03
CA ALA A 300 10.51 4.27 -28.60
C ALA A 300 10.01 3.25 -29.64
N GLN A 301 8.82 3.46 -30.22
CA GLN A 301 8.28 2.59 -31.29
C GLN A 301 9.18 2.61 -32.55
N GLN A 302 9.80 3.74 -32.82
CA GLN A 302 10.76 3.84 -33.93
C GLN A 302 12.13 3.24 -33.61
N GLY A 303 12.44 3.01 -32.32
CA GLY A 303 13.79 2.62 -31.88
C GLY A 303 14.78 3.81 -31.88
N ASP A 304 14.27 5.05 -31.81
CA ASP A 304 15.11 6.27 -31.84
C ASP A 304 15.73 6.55 -30.47
N VAL A 305 16.79 5.80 -30.14
CA VAL A 305 17.56 5.92 -28.90
C VAL A 305 18.11 7.35 -28.73
N ARG A 306 18.73 7.91 -29.80
CA ARG A 306 19.32 9.27 -29.74
C ARG A 306 18.26 10.36 -29.51
N GLY A 307 17.06 10.17 -30.04
CA GLY A 307 15.94 11.06 -29.82
C GLY A 307 15.46 11.04 -28.37
N LEU A 308 15.38 9.85 -27.74
CA LEU A 308 15.02 9.71 -26.34
C LEU A 308 16.07 10.30 -25.40
N GLU A 309 17.36 10.10 -25.67
CA GLU A 309 18.46 10.73 -24.91
C GLU A 309 18.42 12.27 -25.00
N ARG A 310 18.06 12.82 -26.16
CA ARG A 310 17.84 14.28 -26.31
C ARG A 310 16.62 14.73 -25.50
N LEU A 311 15.55 13.97 -25.53
CA LEU A 311 14.34 14.27 -24.73
C LEU A 311 14.67 14.32 -23.24
N LEU A 312 15.37 13.32 -22.71
CA LEU A 312 15.80 13.30 -21.30
C LEU A 312 16.59 14.55 -20.91
N ARG A 313 17.48 15.02 -21.75
CA ARG A 313 18.26 16.27 -21.50
C ARG A 313 17.41 17.53 -21.54
N THR A 314 16.29 17.54 -22.26
CA THR A 314 15.40 18.71 -22.35
C THR A 314 14.39 18.79 -21.21
N ILE A 315 14.10 17.69 -20.50
CA ILE A 315 13.13 17.65 -19.37
C ILE A 315 13.53 18.64 -18.27
N PRO A 316 14.77 18.61 -17.71
CA PRO A 316 15.15 19.56 -16.64
C PRO A 316 15.12 21.02 -17.10
N GLN A 317 15.46 21.29 -18.35
CA GLN A 317 15.41 22.64 -18.90
C GLN A 317 13.99 23.19 -18.99
N ARG A 318 13.04 22.34 -19.39
CA ARG A 318 11.61 22.69 -19.40
C ARG A 318 11.02 22.84 -18.00
N ASP A 319 11.42 21.98 -17.08
CA ASP A 319 11.03 22.11 -15.65
C ASP A 319 11.51 23.44 -15.07
N ALA A 320 12.76 23.84 -15.33
CA ALA A 320 13.28 25.14 -14.91
C ALA A 320 12.44 26.32 -15.44
N LEU A 321 11.97 26.26 -16.70
CA LEU A 321 11.07 27.25 -17.28
C LEU A 321 9.68 27.26 -16.64
N LEU A 322 9.22 26.12 -16.10
CA LEU A 322 7.98 26.02 -15.34
C LEU A 322 8.16 26.39 -13.87
N GLY A 323 9.40 26.63 -13.42
CA GLY A 323 9.76 27.10 -12.08
C GLY A 323 10.08 26.00 -11.08
N GLY A 324 10.30 24.73 -11.50
CA GLY A 324 10.73 23.64 -10.64
C GLY A 324 9.72 23.25 -9.55
N LYS A 325 8.41 23.49 -9.79
CA LYS A 325 7.37 23.41 -8.74
C LYS A 325 6.83 22.01 -8.48
N ARG A 326 7.22 21.01 -9.27
CA ARG A 326 6.70 19.62 -9.19
C ARG A 326 7.84 18.59 -9.35
N PRO A 327 8.82 18.56 -8.44
CA PRO A 327 9.99 17.69 -8.56
C PRO A 327 9.61 16.21 -8.67
N ASP A 328 8.62 15.74 -7.91
CA ASP A 328 8.19 14.35 -7.94
C ASP A 328 7.59 13.96 -9.29
N ALA A 329 6.76 14.83 -9.88
CA ALA A 329 6.19 14.60 -11.20
C ALA A 329 7.26 14.57 -12.29
N VAL A 330 8.29 15.40 -12.17
CA VAL A 330 9.44 15.43 -13.09
C VAL A 330 10.31 14.20 -12.92
N ALA A 331 10.59 13.77 -11.68
CA ALA A 331 11.33 12.55 -11.41
C ALA A 331 10.61 11.32 -11.98
N ALA A 332 9.28 11.21 -11.77
CA ALA A 332 8.47 10.16 -12.35
C ALA A 332 8.47 10.18 -13.88
N LEU A 333 8.42 11.38 -14.50
CA LEU A 333 8.52 11.53 -15.95
C LEU A 333 9.88 11.07 -16.47
N VAL A 334 10.98 11.46 -15.81
CA VAL A 334 12.34 11.02 -16.18
C VAL A 334 12.44 9.50 -16.14
N GLY A 335 12.04 8.86 -15.03
CA GLY A 335 12.04 7.39 -14.91
C GLY A 335 11.19 6.69 -15.97
N ALA A 336 10.02 7.26 -16.31
CA ALA A 336 9.18 6.72 -17.38
C ALA A 336 9.84 6.82 -18.77
N VAL A 337 10.53 7.93 -19.08
CA VAL A 337 11.26 8.11 -20.35
C VAL A 337 12.49 7.22 -20.40
N GLU A 338 13.21 7.02 -19.30
CA GLU A 338 14.31 6.05 -19.18
C GLU A 338 13.85 4.63 -19.49
N GLY A 339 12.70 4.20 -18.94
CA GLY A 339 12.11 2.91 -19.30
C GLY A 339 11.78 2.78 -20.79
N LYS A 340 11.35 3.89 -21.46
CA LYS A 340 11.15 3.91 -22.92
C LYS A 340 12.47 3.87 -23.69
N LEU A 341 13.53 4.49 -23.17
CA LEU A 341 14.86 4.43 -23.75
C LEU A 341 15.41 3.00 -23.73
N ASP A 342 15.27 2.28 -22.64
CA ASP A 342 15.70 0.89 -22.53
C ASP A 342 14.90 -0.02 -23.48
N ALA A 343 13.59 0.18 -23.57
CA ALA A 343 12.75 -0.53 -24.54
C ALA A 343 13.20 -0.24 -26.00
N ALA A 344 13.55 1.00 -26.30
CA ALA A 344 14.05 1.38 -27.64
C ALA A 344 15.40 0.72 -27.95
N ARG A 345 16.32 0.65 -26.98
CA ARG A 345 17.61 -0.05 -27.12
C ARG A 345 17.42 -1.55 -27.39
N GLN A 346 16.52 -2.18 -26.65
CA GLN A 346 16.17 -3.59 -26.88
C GLN A 346 15.55 -3.80 -28.26
N LEU A 347 14.66 -2.92 -28.69
CA LEU A 347 14.08 -2.97 -30.03
C LEU A 347 15.13 -2.82 -31.12
N GLN A 348 16.05 -1.88 -30.97
CA GLN A 348 17.14 -1.67 -31.92
C GLN A 348 18.01 -2.93 -32.02
N LEU A 349 18.42 -3.49 -30.86
CA LEU A 349 19.19 -4.75 -30.83
C LEU A 349 18.43 -5.90 -31.49
N ALA A 350 17.13 -6.03 -31.26
CA ALA A 350 16.30 -7.06 -31.90
C ALA A 350 16.23 -6.86 -33.42
N ARG A 351 16.11 -5.62 -33.89
CA ARG A 351 16.13 -5.28 -35.33
C ARG A 351 17.48 -5.56 -35.97
N ASP A 352 18.58 -5.23 -35.31
CA ASP A 352 19.91 -5.53 -35.79
C ASP A 352 20.17 -7.04 -35.93
N ARG A 353 19.76 -7.82 -34.91
CA ARG A 353 19.78 -9.30 -34.99
C ARG A 353 18.90 -9.81 -36.13
N PHE A 354 17.70 -9.29 -36.28
CA PHE A 354 16.81 -9.65 -37.38
C PHE A 354 17.43 -9.30 -38.75
N ALA A 355 18.06 -8.15 -38.90
CA ALA A 355 18.70 -7.71 -40.13
C ALA A 355 19.83 -8.68 -40.52
N MET A 356 20.65 -9.15 -39.58
CA MET A 356 21.69 -10.14 -39.84
C MET A 356 21.12 -11.47 -40.33
N ARG A 357 19.93 -11.87 -39.82
CA ARG A 357 19.25 -13.12 -40.18
C ARG A 357 18.31 -12.97 -41.39
N ALA A 358 18.07 -11.75 -41.86
CA ALA A 358 17.10 -11.45 -42.90
C ALA A 358 17.34 -12.24 -44.22
N PRO A 359 18.57 -12.53 -44.69
CA PRO A 359 18.77 -13.35 -45.89
C PRO A 359 18.20 -14.76 -45.70
N VAL A 360 18.57 -15.45 -44.64
CA VAL A 360 18.12 -16.82 -44.32
C VAL A 360 16.59 -16.86 -44.07
N LEU A 361 16.03 -15.87 -43.39
CA LEU A 361 14.59 -15.79 -43.14
C LEU A 361 13.80 -15.51 -44.44
N ARG A 362 14.36 -14.75 -45.39
CA ARG A 362 13.74 -14.53 -46.70
C ARG A 362 13.72 -15.80 -47.54
N GLU A 363 14.80 -16.57 -47.56
CA GLU A 363 14.89 -17.86 -48.24
C GLU A 363 13.85 -18.84 -47.66
N TYR A 364 13.82 -18.99 -46.32
CA TYR A 364 12.81 -19.81 -45.63
C TYR A 364 11.38 -19.34 -45.97
N ARG A 365 11.10 -18.02 -45.95
CA ARG A 365 9.79 -17.45 -46.31
C ARG A 365 9.34 -17.86 -47.69
N THR A 366 10.26 -17.86 -48.65
CA THR A 366 9.97 -18.30 -50.02
C THR A 366 9.67 -19.78 -50.09
N ALA A 367 10.49 -20.62 -49.45
CA ALA A 367 10.32 -22.06 -49.45
C ALA A 367 9.05 -22.53 -48.74
N ILE A 368 8.72 -21.94 -47.55
CA ILE A 368 7.56 -22.37 -46.73
C ILE A 368 6.20 -21.93 -47.30
N ARG A 369 6.21 -20.98 -48.24
CA ARG A 369 4.96 -20.42 -48.79
C ARG A 369 4.08 -21.51 -49.42
N THR A 370 4.66 -22.35 -50.28
CA THR A 370 3.92 -23.39 -50.98
C THR A 370 3.29 -24.44 -50.04
N PRO A 371 4.03 -25.03 -49.07
CA PRO A 371 3.42 -25.94 -48.07
C PRO A 371 2.31 -25.27 -47.28
N MET A 372 2.48 -23.98 -46.85
CA MET A 372 1.45 -23.25 -46.12
C MET A 372 0.21 -22.97 -46.92
N ASP A 373 0.35 -22.60 -48.18
CA ASP A 373 -0.80 -22.30 -49.09
C ASP A 373 -1.56 -23.60 -49.41
N LEU A 374 -0.84 -24.72 -49.65
CA LEU A 374 -1.48 -26.04 -49.83
C LEU A 374 -2.22 -26.49 -48.55
N PHE A 375 -1.65 -26.28 -47.38
CA PHE A 375 -2.31 -26.62 -46.11
C PHE A 375 -3.55 -25.74 -45.89
N ALA A 376 -3.49 -24.46 -46.23
CA ALA A 376 -4.65 -23.58 -46.16
C ALA A 376 -5.81 -24.02 -47.08
N GLN A 377 -5.49 -24.60 -48.25
CA GLN A 377 -6.51 -25.15 -49.16
C GLN A 377 -7.20 -26.43 -48.61
N LEU A 378 -6.59 -27.12 -47.63
CA LEU A 378 -7.24 -28.26 -46.96
C LEU A 378 -8.27 -27.83 -45.92
N LYS A 379 -8.34 -26.56 -45.55
CA LYS A 379 -9.24 -26.06 -44.49
C LYS A 379 -10.72 -26.45 -44.71
N PRO A 380 -11.35 -26.28 -45.90
CA PRO A 380 -12.75 -26.66 -46.10
C PRO A 380 -12.97 -28.17 -45.89
N ALA A 381 -12.07 -29.00 -46.40
CA ALA A 381 -12.15 -30.48 -46.27
C ALA A 381 -11.97 -30.91 -44.79
N LEU A 382 -11.06 -30.30 -44.06
CA LEU A 382 -10.88 -30.53 -42.63
C LEU A 382 -12.09 -30.09 -41.82
N GLU A 383 -12.70 -28.96 -42.14
CA GLU A 383 -13.93 -28.49 -41.49
C GLU A 383 -15.10 -29.46 -41.76
N ALA A 384 -15.23 -30.01 -42.98
CA ALA A 384 -16.22 -31.01 -43.32
C ALA A 384 -16.00 -32.32 -42.50
N VAL A 385 -14.76 -32.80 -42.38
CA VAL A 385 -14.43 -33.95 -41.53
C VAL A 385 -14.75 -33.68 -40.07
N ARG A 386 -14.37 -32.53 -39.57
CA ARG A 386 -14.65 -32.11 -38.18
C ARG A 386 -16.16 -32.05 -37.91
N ALA A 387 -16.93 -31.53 -38.82
CA ALA A 387 -18.41 -31.40 -38.69
C ALA A 387 -19.13 -32.71 -38.97
N LEU A 388 -18.43 -33.82 -39.24
CA LEU A 388 -19.01 -35.10 -39.64
C LEU A 388 -19.90 -35.00 -40.88
N SER A 389 -19.75 -33.95 -41.69
CA SER A 389 -20.49 -33.81 -42.94
C SER A 389 -19.98 -34.84 -43.97
N GLY A 390 -20.88 -35.27 -44.86
CA GLY A 390 -20.58 -36.33 -45.82
C GLY A 390 -19.45 -35.94 -46.77
N SER A 391 -18.29 -36.61 -46.66
CA SER A 391 -17.17 -36.50 -47.59
C SER A 391 -17.08 -37.78 -48.41
N THR A 392 -16.93 -37.65 -49.71
CA THR A 392 -16.80 -38.85 -50.57
C THR A 392 -15.41 -39.49 -50.37
N PRO A 393 -15.25 -40.82 -50.50
CA PRO A 393 -13.96 -41.49 -50.39
C PRO A 393 -12.93 -40.93 -51.36
N GLU A 394 -13.30 -40.46 -52.53
CA GLU A 394 -12.42 -39.86 -53.53
C GLU A 394 -11.89 -38.50 -53.09
N ALA A 395 -12.75 -37.65 -52.44
CA ALA A 395 -12.34 -36.36 -51.89
C ALA A 395 -11.35 -36.56 -50.74
N LEU A 396 -11.57 -37.56 -49.87
CA LEU A 396 -10.66 -37.88 -48.78
C LEU A 396 -9.30 -38.46 -49.30
N ALA A 397 -9.32 -39.30 -50.34
CA ALA A 397 -8.11 -39.76 -51.00
C ALA A 397 -7.31 -38.61 -51.68
N LEU A 398 -8.01 -37.62 -52.26
CA LEU A 398 -7.34 -36.42 -52.77
C LEU A 398 -6.68 -35.61 -51.63
N MET A 399 -7.36 -35.47 -50.50
CA MET A 399 -6.82 -34.81 -49.30
C MET A 399 -5.56 -35.52 -48.82
N GLU A 400 -5.52 -36.88 -48.74
CA GLU A 400 -4.35 -37.67 -48.37
C GLU A 400 -3.16 -37.40 -49.32
N ARG A 401 -3.38 -37.35 -50.62
CA ARG A 401 -2.35 -37.04 -51.62
C ARG A 401 -1.79 -35.62 -51.43
N ASN A 402 -2.66 -34.65 -51.18
CA ASN A 402 -2.24 -33.29 -50.91
C ASN A 402 -1.41 -33.17 -49.62
N VAL A 403 -1.78 -33.88 -48.56
CA VAL A 403 -1.02 -33.94 -47.30
C VAL A 403 0.35 -34.56 -47.53
N THR A 404 0.43 -35.68 -48.30
CA THR A 404 1.73 -36.31 -48.63
C THR A 404 2.63 -35.32 -49.36
N ARG A 405 2.08 -34.53 -50.29
CA ARG A 405 2.84 -33.48 -50.97
C ARG A 405 3.31 -32.37 -50.02
N ILE A 406 2.46 -31.91 -49.09
CA ILE A 406 2.81 -30.92 -48.08
C ILE A 406 3.95 -31.41 -47.23
N LEU A 407 3.88 -32.65 -46.71
CA LEU A 407 4.92 -33.26 -45.90
C LEU A 407 6.22 -33.41 -46.65
N ALA A 408 6.22 -33.82 -47.89
CA ALA A 408 7.39 -33.93 -48.74
C ALA A 408 8.08 -32.55 -48.97
N LEU A 409 7.27 -31.54 -49.27
CA LEU A 409 7.78 -30.16 -49.43
C LEU A 409 8.32 -29.59 -48.11
N ALA A 410 7.63 -29.81 -46.99
CA ALA A 410 8.08 -29.34 -45.69
C ALA A 410 9.37 -30.06 -45.26
N ALA A 411 9.50 -31.37 -45.48
CA ALA A 411 10.70 -32.14 -45.15
C ALA A 411 11.96 -31.72 -45.93
N ALA A 412 11.76 -31.15 -47.14
CA ALA A 412 12.86 -30.60 -47.93
C ALA A 412 13.40 -29.27 -47.44
N ILE A 413 12.72 -28.62 -46.49
CA ILE A 413 13.09 -27.30 -45.95
C ILE A 413 13.83 -27.48 -44.62
N VAL A 414 15.03 -26.92 -44.52
CA VAL A 414 15.75 -26.82 -43.25
C VAL A 414 15.34 -25.50 -42.57
N PRO A 415 14.53 -25.55 -41.50
CA PRO A 415 14.06 -24.32 -40.88
C PRO A 415 15.17 -23.65 -40.04
N PRO A 416 15.33 -22.33 -40.13
CA PRO A 416 16.14 -21.57 -39.18
C PRO A 416 15.64 -21.77 -37.74
N GLU A 417 16.53 -21.61 -36.75
CA GLU A 417 16.23 -21.83 -35.33
C GLU A 417 14.99 -21.05 -34.85
N GLU A 418 14.86 -19.79 -35.31
CA GLU A 418 13.80 -18.86 -34.92
C GLU A 418 12.39 -19.35 -35.34
N VAL A 419 12.29 -20.19 -36.34
CA VAL A 419 11.02 -20.70 -36.91
C VAL A 419 10.91 -22.22 -36.80
N ALA A 420 11.89 -22.91 -36.27
CA ALA A 420 11.95 -24.40 -36.21
C ALA A 420 10.74 -24.96 -35.47
N ALA A 421 10.38 -24.41 -34.31
CA ALA A 421 9.22 -24.85 -33.56
C ALA A 421 7.91 -24.66 -34.32
N ALA A 422 7.74 -23.52 -34.97
CA ALA A 422 6.53 -23.22 -35.77
C ALA A 422 6.47 -24.09 -37.04
N HIS A 423 7.61 -24.40 -37.65
CA HIS A 423 7.71 -25.33 -38.76
C HIS A 423 7.28 -26.75 -38.33
N ALA A 424 7.77 -27.24 -37.17
CA ALA A 424 7.35 -28.51 -36.61
C ALA A 424 5.85 -28.60 -36.32
N LEU A 425 5.23 -27.49 -35.87
CA LEU A 425 3.78 -27.40 -35.71
C LEU A 425 3.03 -27.55 -37.05
N LEU A 426 3.54 -27.00 -38.14
CA LEU A 426 2.96 -27.15 -39.48
C LEU A 426 3.06 -28.62 -39.95
N VAL A 427 4.20 -29.26 -39.72
CA VAL A 427 4.39 -30.71 -40.03
C VAL A 427 3.40 -31.55 -39.22
N SER A 428 3.28 -31.33 -37.93
CA SER A 428 2.33 -32.03 -37.05
C SER A 428 0.88 -31.81 -37.48
N ALA A 429 0.53 -30.56 -37.86
CA ALA A 429 -0.78 -30.26 -38.40
C ALA A 429 -1.10 -31.02 -39.70
N ALA A 430 -0.10 -31.14 -40.61
CA ALA A 430 -0.27 -31.91 -41.85
C ALA A 430 -0.39 -33.43 -41.56
N GLN A 431 0.38 -33.96 -40.60
CA GLN A 431 0.28 -35.37 -40.17
C GLN A 431 -1.16 -35.66 -39.61
N LEU A 432 -1.66 -34.79 -38.74
CA LEU A 432 -3.02 -34.93 -38.20
C LEU A 432 -4.07 -34.83 -39.33
N ALA A 433 -3.87 -33.92 -40.29
CA ALA A 433 -4.76 -33.81 -41.46
C ALA A 433 -4.79 -35.07 -42.29
N GLY A 434 -3.63 -35.73 -42.53
CA GLY A 434 -3.54 -37.02 -43.20
C GLY A 434 -4.22 -38.14 -42.42
N SER A 435 -3.95 -38.21 -41.11
CA SER A 435 -4.62 -39.18 -40.24
C SER A 435 -6.13 -39.02 -40.22
N SER A 436 -6.61 -37.74 -40.14
CA SER A 436 -8.06 -37.47 -40.18
C SER A 436 -8.71 -37.92 -41.49
N ALA A 437 -8.08 -37.69 -42.64
CA ALA A 437 -8.58 -38.10 -43.95
C ALA A 437 -8.64 -39.65 -44.08
N ARG A 438 -7.54 -40.34 -43.69
CA ARG A 438 -7.46 -41.79 -43.71
C ARG A 438 -8.52 -42.42 -42.79
N ILE A 439 -8.59 -42.02 -41.53
CA ILE A 439 -9.56 -42.54 -40.55
C ILE A 439 -10.97 -42.32 -41.04
N ARG A 440 -11.27 -41.12 -41.55
CA ARG A 440 -12.61 -40.77 -42.05
C ARG A 440 -12.98 -41.63 -43.27
N ARG A 441 -12.05 -41.89 -44.19
CA ARG A 441 -12.28 -42.75 -45.32
C ARG A 441 -12.57 -44.18 -44.89
N GLU A 442 -11.78 -44.75 -44.00
CA GLU A 442 -11.99 -46.09 -43.42
C GLU A 442 -13.34 -46.17 -42.71
N ALA A 443 -13.69 -45.19 -41.90
CA ALA A 443 -14.98 -45.09 -41.21
C ALA A 443 -16.17 -45.02 -42.17
N THR A 444 -16.05 -44.25 -43.25
CA THR A 444 -17.11 -44.13 -44.27
C THR A 444 -17.34 -45.45 -45.02
N LEU A 445 -16.27 -46.18 -45.37
CA LEU A 445 -16.35 -47.49 -46.02
C LEU A 445 -16.90 -48.60 -45.11
N ALA A 446 -16.63 -48.52 -43.80
CA ALA A 446 -17.05 -49.52 -42.80
C ALA A 446 -18.38 -49.17 -42.12
N GLY A 447 -18.93 -47.95 -42.30
CA GLY A 447 -20.09 -47.47 -41.55
C GLY A 447 -19.82 -47.28 -40.04
N ASP A 448 -18.56 -47.04 -39.66
CA ASP A 448 -18.07 -46.99 -38.26
C ASP A 448 -18.14 -45.54 -37.73
N MET A 449 -19.18 -45.23 -36.94
CA MET A 449 -19.38 -43.93 -36.34
C MET A 449 -18.33 -43.57 -35.27
N PRO A 450 -17.93 -44.42 -34.34
CA PRO A 450 -16.82 -44.15 -33.41
C PRO A 450 -15.55 -43.68 -34.10
N ARG A 451 -15.10 -44.38 -35.14
CA ARG A 451 -13.94 -43.96 -35.93
C ARG A 451 -14.15 -42.64 -36.66
N ALA A 452 -15.38 -42.32 -37.04
CA ALA A 452 -15.70 -40.99 -37.61
C ALA A 452 -15.50 -39.86 -36.60
N TRP A 453 -15.74 -40.10 -35.30
CA TRP A 453 -15.46 -39.16 -34.24
C TRP A 453 -13.94 -38.96 -34.01
N ASP A 454 -13.17 -40.05 -34.09
CA ASP A 454 -11.69 -39.96 -34.02
C ASP A 454 -11.12 -39.10 -35.16
N ALA A 455 -11.66 -39.28 -36.37
CA ALA A 455 -11.29 -38.44 -37.51
C ALA A 455 -11.66 -36.97 -37.32
N SER A 456 -12.83 -36.70 -36.71
CA SER A 456 -13.27 -35.32 -36.36
C SER A 456 -12.29 -34.68 -35.37
N SER A 457 -11.90 -35.38 -34.32
CA SER A 457 -10.92 -34.91 -33.33
C SER A 457 -9.55 -34.64 -33.96
N ALA A 458 -9.05 -35.51 -34.83
CA ALA A 458 -7.81 -35.30 -35.57
C ALA A 458 -7.89 -34.10 -36.52
N ALA A 459 -9.02 -33.88 -37.19
CA ALA A 459 -9.26 -32.70 -38.04
C ALA A 459 -9.29 -31.40 -37.23
N ALA A 460 -9.92 -31.41 -36.08
CA ALA A 460 -9.90 -30.26 -35.15
C ALA A 460 -8.47 -29.92 -34.70
N GLY A 461 -7.69 -30.91 -34.33
CA GLY A 461 -6.23 -30.76 -33.96
C GLY A 461 -5.41 -30.20 -35.13
N ALA A 462 -5.62 -30.72 -36.36
CA ALA A 462 -4.95 -30.21 -37.56
C ALA A 462 -5.26 -28.74 -37.83
N LEU A 463 -6.52 -28.31 -37.72
CA LEU A 463 -6.97 -26.92 -37.92
C LEU A 463 -6.34 -26.00 -36.86
N MET A 464 -6.33 -26.42 -35.58
CA MET A 464 -5.79 -25.65 -34.50
C MET A 464 -4.27 -25.45 -34.63
N LEU A 465 -3.51 -26.55 -34.85
CA LEU A 465 -2.06 -26.50 -34.99
C LEU A 465 -1.65 -25.76 -36.26
N GLY A 466 -2.37 -25.95 -37.37
CA GLY A 466 -2.10 -25.25 -38.62
C GLY A 466 -2.32 -23.73 -38.51
N ALA A 467 -3.38 -23.31 -37.82
CA ALA A 467 -3.63 -21.91 -37.53
C ALA A 467 -2.53 -21.31 -36.66
N LYS A 468 -2.13 -22.01 -35.60
CA LYS A 468 -1.02 -21.60 -34.71
C LYS A 468 0.31 -21.52 -35.44
N ALA A 469 0.67 -22.54 -36.21
CA ALA A 469 1.89 -22.57 -37.02
C ALA A 469 1.98 -21.37 -37.98
N ARG A 470 0.86 -21.08 -38.65
CA ARG A 470 0.78 -19.92 -39.57
C ARG A 470 1.03 -18.58 -38.87
N VAL A 471 0.40 -18.37 -37.73
CA VAL A 471 0.58 -17.13 -36.94
C VAL A 471 2.02 -17.01 -36.47
N ASP A 472 2.58 -18.09 -35.91
CA ASP A 472 3.94 -18.09 -35.36
C ASP A 472 5.00 -17.87 -36.44
N ILE A 473 4.91 -18.57 -37.61
CA ILE A 473 5.78 -18.36 -38.77
C ILE A 473 5.68 -16.90 -39.24
N GLN A 474 4.47 -16.38 -39.43
CA GLN A 474 4.27 -15.00 -39.88
C GLN A 474 4.84 -13.98 -38.89
N THR A 475 4.71 -14.23 -37.58
CA THR A 475 5.21 -13.35 -36.54
C THR A 475 6.74 -13.33 -36.52
N SER A 476 7.39 -14.50 -36.62
CA SER A 476 8.85 -14.64 -36.65
C SER A 476 9.47 -14.03 -37.91
N LEU A 477 8.73 -13.98 -39.02
CA LEU A 477 9.18 -13.39 -40.28
C LEU A 477 8.92 -11.87 -40.39
N ARG A 478 8.30 -11.24 -39.39
CA ARG A 478 8.06 -9.79 -39.33
C ARG A 478 9.20 -9.08 -38.62
N LEU A 479 9.43 -7.84 -39.04
CA LEU A 479 10.35 -6.96 -38.32
C LEU A 479 9.90 -6.77 -36.86
N PRO A 480 10.79 -6.92 -35.88
CA PRO A 480 10.46 -6.67 -34.48
C PRO A 480 9.87 -5.29 -34.23
N GLN A 481 8.81 -5.23 -33.42
CA GLN A 481 8.11 -4.02 -33.02
C GLN A 481 7.86 -4.06 -31.50
N LEU A 482 7.82 -2.91 -30.85
CA LEU A 482 7.33 -2.82 -29.46
C LEU A 482 5.83 -3.12 -29.44
N ARG A 483 5.45 -3.96 -28.49
CA ARG A 483 4.04 -4.27 -28.20
C ARG A 483 3.48 -3.32 -27.17
#